data_eebbc9cb8bd98ba3df0cdf4272c968db
#
_entry.id   eebbc9cb8bd98ba3df0cdf4272c968db
#
_cell.length_a   1.000
_cell.length_b   1.000
_cell.length_c   1.000
_cell.angle_alpha   90.00
_cell.angle_beta   90.00
_cell.angle_gamma   90.00
#
_symmetry.space_group_name_H-M   'P 1'
#
loop_
_entity.id
_entity.type
_entity.pdbx_description
1 polymer ?
#
loop_
_entity_poly.entity_id
_entity_poly.type
_entity_poly.pdbx_seq_one_letter_code
_entity_poly.pdbx_strand_id
1 'polypeptide(L)'
;MAEREKLIELKDLQITFGSGKKKFVAVDHVNFDIYKGETFSLVGESGSGKTTIGRAICRINPTSGGDIFFKGQKINGKISKELDKEVIRKIQMIFQDPMASLNERAKVEYIIAEGLLNHHLYKDQEDLHEKVMNALHEVGLLPEFASRFPHEFSGGQRQRVGLARAMVMEPEFVVADEPISALDVSIRAQILNLMNKFQAEQGTTYLFIAHDLSIVRYISDRIGVIYKGRIVEIATSEELFNYPLHPYTRSLISAIPLPDPQLEKHKVLYTYDPGMHHYTDASRPELVDIGHGHLVYGSPEEIVEYRALRERGEPLKTLSIVGVNTEAAPESAEAEPTSGEVILDRPVHDTGSPWYAILSFFLPILGLIAAFVFRRHNYIRNYKACRKGVVAFAVTLAACVAVLLLFIVIAIL
;
A
#
# COMPACT_ATOMS: atom_id res chain seq x y z
N MET A 1 -34.10 0.42 2.88
CA MET A 1 -32.78 0.50 3.55
C MET A 1 -32.72 1.83 4.24
N ALA A 2 -32.31 1.91 5.51
CA ALA A 2 -32.08 3.20 6.16
C ALA A 2 -31.03 3.96 5.35
N GLU A 3 -31.28 5.23 5.08
CA GLU A 3 -30.34 6.11 4.38
C GLU A 3 -29.07 6.23 5.24
N ARG A 4 -27.93 5.76 4.73
CA ARG A 4 -26.65 5.85 5.46
C ARG A 4 -26.25 7.32 5.60
N GLU A 5 -25.86 7.73 6.79
CA GLU A 5 -25.38 9.08 7.06
C GLU A 5 -24.07 9.35 6.32
N LYS A 6 -24.05 10.33 5.42
CA LYS A 6 -22.83 10.77 4.72
C LYS A 6 -21.98 11.62 5.66
N LEU A 7 -20.76 11.20 5.90
CA LEU A 7 -19.81 11.95 6.71
C LEU A 7 -18.96 12.89 5.87
N ILE A 8 -18.44 12.40 4.73
CA ILE A 8 -17.67 13.19 3.75
C ILE A 8 -18.37 13.09 2.39
N GLU A 9 -18.51 14.23 1.70
CA GLU A 9 -18.99 14.27 0.32
C GLU A 9 -18.00 15.10 -0.51
N LEU A 10 -17.58 14.56 -1.66
CA LEU A 10 -16.80 15.26 -2.67
C LEU A 10 -17.70 15.50 -3.88
N LYS A 11 -17.85 16.77 -4.29
CA LYS A 11 -18.67 17.17 -5.43
C LYS A 11 -17.80 17.92 -6.42
N ASP A 12 -17.62 17.33 -7.59
CA ASP A 12 -16.89 17.90 -8.73
C ASP A 12 -15.47 18.38 -8.35
N LEU A 13 -14.80 17.62 -7.47
CA LEU A 13 -13.53 18.04 -6.89
C LEU A 13 -12.44 18.12 -7.96
N GLN A 14 -11.77 19.27 -8.03
CA GLN A 14 -10.64 19.51 -8.92
C GLN A 14 -9.45 20.06 -8.15
N ILE A 15 -8.26 19.49 -8.40
CA ILE A 15 -7.01 19.96 -7.82
C ILE A 15 -5.96 20.03 -8.90
N THR A 16 -5.40 21.22 -9.08
CA THR A 16 -4.41 21.51 -10.10
C THR A 16 -3.20 22.16 -9.45
N PHE A 17 -2.01 21.70 -9.79
CA PHE A 17 -0.75 22.29 -9.37
C PHE A 17 -0.07 23.05 -10.51
N GLY A 18 0.75 24.03 -10.14
CA GLY A 18 1.50 24.84 -11.09
C GLY A 18 0.66 25.94 -11.74
N SER A 19 1.26 26.69 -12.67
CA SER A 19 0.63 27.79 -13.37
C SER A 19 1.06 27.85 -14.85
N GLY A 20 0.22 28.41 -15.70
CA GLY A 20 0.48 28.59 -17.13
C GLY A 20 0.75 27.25 -17.85
N LYS A 21 1.86 27.17 -18.61
CA LYS A 21 2.23 26.00 -19.40
C LYS A 21 2.67 24.76 -18.54
N LYS A 22 2.93 24.95 -17.24
CA LYS A 22 3.31 23.89 -16.30
C LYS A 22 2.14 23.43 -15.41
N LYS A 23 0.92 23.69 -15.85
CA LYS A 23 -0.29 23.27 -15.15
C LYS A 23 -0.43 21.74 -15.21
N PHE A 24 -0.56 21.09 -14.05
CA PHE A 24 -0.80 19.65 -13.90
C PHE A 24 -2.08 19.43 -13.12
N VAL A 25 -3.04 18.73 -13.73
CA VAL A 25 -4.31 18.35 -13.09
C VAL A 25 -4.08 17.03 -12.35
N ALA A 26 -4.07 17.10 -11.02
CA ALA A 26 -3.85 15.93 -10.17
C ALA A 26 -5.16 15.22 -9.80
N VAL A 27 -6.26 15.98 -9.71
CA VAL A 27 -7.63 15.47 -9.43
C VAL A 27 -8.57 16.19 -10.39
N ASP A 28 -9.40 15.41 -11.07
CA ASP A 28 -10.18 15.87 -12.20
C ASP A 28 -11.64 15.39 -12.09
N HIS A 29 -12.53 16.30 -11.67
CA HIS A 29 -13.97 16.09 -11.53
C HIS A 29 -14.36 14.87 -10.69
N VAL A 30 -13.73 14.72 -9.51
CA VAL A 30 -13.95 13.57 -8.63
C VAL A 30 -15.22 13.76 -7.80
N ASN A 31 -16.07 12.71 -7.80
CA ASN A 31 -17.30 12.63 -7.04
C ASN A 31 -17.37 11.31 -6.28
N PHE A 32 -17.50 11.34 -4.96
CA PHE A 32 -17.86 10.20 -4.13
C PHE A 32 -18.26 10.64 -2.71
N ASP A 33 -18.94 9.74 -2.01
CA ASP A 33 -19.36 9.91 -0.63
C ASP A 33 -18.67 8.87 0.25
N ILE A 34 -18.37 9.24 1.50
CA ILE A 34 -17.93 8.32 2.54
C ILE A 34 -18.96 8.36 3.66
N TYR A 35 -19.48 7.20 4.04
CA TYR A 35 -20.50 7.08 5.07
C TYR A 35 -19.88 6.94 6.44
N LYS A 36 -20.59 7.39 7.46
CA LYS A 36 -20.16 7.31 8.85
C LYS A 36 -19.94 5.86 9.28
N GLY A 37 -18.79 5.61 9.92
CA GLY A 37 -18.39 4.29 10.42
C GLY A 37 -17.87 3.33 9.36
N GLU A 38 -17.77 3.73 8.07
CA GLU A 38 -17.19 2.85 7.04
C GLU A 38 -15.69 3.08 6.86
N THR A 39 -15.00 2.07 6.38
CA THR A 39 -13.69 2.19 5.75
C THR A 39 -13.85 2.24 4.25
N PHE A 40 -13.71 3.44 3.68
CA PHE A 40 -13.65 3.65 2.23
C PHE A 40 -12.21 3.65 1.77
N SER A 41 -11.84 2.71 0.89
CA SER A 41 -10.47 2.66 0.35
C SER A 41 -10.37 3.32 -1.01
N LEU A 42 -9.28 4.05 -1.23
CA LEU A 42 -8.94 4.66 -2.52
C LEU A 42 -7.68 4.00 -3.08
N VAL A 43 -7.82 3.32 -4.22
CA VAL A 43 -6.74 2.54 -4.84
C VAL A 43 -6.43 3.00 -6.26
N GLY A 44 -5.21 2.76 -6.71
CA GLY A 44 -4.72 3.11 -8.05
C GLY A 44 -3.21 3.26 -8.06
N GLU A 45 -2.62 3.47 -9.21
CA GLU A 45 -1.17 3.64 -9.39
C GLU A 45 -0.60 4.83 -8.62
N SER A 46 0.73 4.82 -8.40
CA SER A 46 1.41 5.98 -7.82
C SER A 46 1.22 7.22 -8.71
N GLY A 47 0.94 8.37 -8.07
CA GLY A 47 0.66 9.62 -8.80
C GLY A 47 -0.76 9.74 -9.36
N SER A 48 -1.67 8.81 -9.10
CA SER A 48 -3.07 8.90 -9.58
C SER A 48 -3.93 9.94 -8.85
N GLY A 49 -3.43 10.61 -7.79
CA GLY A 49 -4.15 11.66 -7.07
C GLY A 49 -4.67 11.29 -5.68
N LYS A 50 -4.51 10.04 -5.21
CA LYS A 50 -5.02 9.54 -3.91
C LYS A 50 -4.62 10.40 -2.72
N THR A 51 -3.32 10.55 -2.49
CA THR A 51 -2.75 11.39 -1.42
C THR A 51 -3.20 12.85 -1.55
N THR A 52 -3.34 13.35 -2.79
CA THR A 52 -3.79 14.70 -3.06
C THR A 52 -5.23 14.92 -2.57
N ILE A 53 -6.13 13.95 -2.82
CA ILE A 53 -7.50 13.97 -2.31
C ILE A 53 -7.51 13.95 -0.78
N GLY A 54 -6.79 13.02 -0.16
CA GLY A 54 -6.70 12.92 1.30
C GLY A 54 -6.22 14.22 1.95
N ARG A 55 -5.16 14.82 1.40
CA ARG A 55 -4.63 16.10 1.87
C ARG A 55 -5.60 17.27 1.66
N ALA A 56 -6.41 17.24 0.61
CA ALA A 56 -7.43 18.27 0.39
C ALA A 56 -8.59 18.17 1.40
N ILE A 57 -9.01 16.95 1.76
CA ILE A 57 -10.01 16.73 2.81
C ILE A 57 -9.50 17.24 4.16
N CYS A 58 -8.22 16.99 4.48
CA CYS A 58 -7.55 17.52 5.68
C CYS A 58 -7.21 19.03 5.56
N ARG A 59 -7.60 19.72 4.48
CA ARG A 59 -7.31 21.14 4.21
C ARG A 59 -5.82 21.48 4.12
N ILE A 60 -4.96 20.50 3.93
CA ILE A 60 -3.51 20.69 3.72
C ILE A 60 -3.26 21.25 2.32
N ASN A 61 -3.94 20.71 1.31
CA ASN A 61 -3.87 21.19 -0.07
C ASN A 61 -5.10 22.03 -0.42
N PRO A 62 -4.94 23.18 -1.07
CA PRO A 62 -6.08 23.94 -1.61
C PRO A 62 -6.72 23.19 -2.78
N THR A 63 -8.02 23.39 -2.97
CA THR A 63 -8.77 22.92 -4.13
C THR A 63 -8.78 23.96 -5.22
N SER A 64 -8.81 23.53 -6.49
CA SER A 64 -8.92 24.43 -7.65
C SER A 64 -10.36 24.60 -8.13
N GLY A 65 -11.24 23.64 -7.81
CA GLY A 65 -12.66 23.64 -8.12
C GLY A 65 -13.39 22.58 -7.31
N GLY A 66 -14.71 22.63 -7.34
CA GLY A 66 -15.58 21.71 -6.62
C GLY A 66 -15.61 21.92 -5.11
N ASP A 67 -16.36 21.08 -4.44
CA ASP A 67 -16.68 21.23 -3.03
C ASP A 67 -16.40 19.95 -2.24
N ILE A 68 -15.93 20.13 -0.99
CA ILE A 68 -15.76 19.08 0.00
C ILE A 68 -16.67 19.41 1.18
N PHE A 69 -17.51 18.45 1.57
CA PHE A 69 -18.41 18.61 2.71
C PHE A 69 -18.04 17.61 3.82
N PHE A 70 -18.13 18.08 5.06
CA PHE A 70 -18.08 17.27 6.26
C PHE A 70 -19.39 17.46 7.01
N LYS A 71 -20.15 16.39 7.23
CA LYS A 71 -21.51 16.44 7.84
C LYS A 71 -22.42 17.47 7.16
N GLY A 72 -22.38 17.51 5.82
CA GLY A 72 -23.17 18.46 5.02
C GLY A 72 -22.68 19.90 5.03
N GLN A 73 -21.64 20.24 5.80
CA GLN A 73 -21.04 21.57 5.83
C GLN A 73 -19.82 21.65 4.91
N LYS A 74 -19.77 22.65 4.03
CA LYS A 74 -18.62 22.86 3.15
C LYS A 74 -17.38 23.23 3.95
N ILE A 75 -16.28 22.45 3.74
CA ILE A 75 -15.03 22.61 4.51
C ILE A 75 -13.85 23.10 3.67
N ASN A 76 -13.93 23.15 2.33
CA ASN A 76 -12.85 23.72 1.51
C ASN A 76 -13.04 25.22 1.22
N GLY A 77 -11.97 25.91 0.86
CA GLY A 77 -11.96 27.36 0.68
C GLY A 77 -11.99 28.14 2.00
N LYS A 78 -12.66 29.30 1.98
CA LYS A 78 -12.82 30.14 3.19
C LYS A 78 -13.98 29.62 4.04
N ILE A 79 -13.71 29.29 5.27
CA ILE A 79 -14.70 28.85 6.28
C ILE A 79 -14.58 29.67 7.56
N SER A 80 -15.55 29.56 8.48
CA SER A 80 -15.48 30.22 9.78
C SER A 80 -14.36 29.63 10.65
N LYS A 81 -13.87 30.38 11.62
CA LYS A 81 -12.82 29.92 12.55
C LYS A 81 -13.32 28.78 13.43
N GLU A 82 -14.60 28.76 13.76
CA GLU A 82 -15.25 27.72 14.56
C GLU A 82 -15.28 26.42 13.80
N LEU A 83 -15.73 26.44 12.54
CA LEU A 83 -15.74 25.25 11.67
C LEU A 83 -14.31 24.75 11.37
N ASP A 84 -13.35 25.66 11.18
CA ASP A 84 -11.95 25.29 10.96
C ASP A 84 -11.37 24.53 12.16
N LYS A 85 -11.64 25.00 13.40
CA LYS A 85 -11.24 24.31 14.63
C LYS A 85 -11.92 22.93 14.77
N GLU A 86 -13.20 22.83 14.41
CA GLU A 86 -13.91 21.55 14.43
C GLU A 86 -13.30 20.57 13.43
N VAL A 87 -13.07 21.01 12.19
CA VAL A 87 -12.47 20.18 11.12
C VAL A 87 -11.09 19.68 11.54
N ILE A 88 -10.21 20.57 12.02
CA ILE A 88 -8.86 20.19 12.48
C ILE A 88 -8.91 19.17 13.60
N ARG A 89 -9.89 19.27 14.51
CA ARG A 89 -10.06 18.33 15.62
C ARG A 89 -10.62 17.00 15.17
N LYS A 90 -11.64 17.01 14.31
CA LYS A 90 -12.44 15.83 13.95
C LYS A 90 -11.95 15.08 12.71
N ILE A 91 -11.10 15.70 11.91
CA ILE A 91 -10.46 15.10 10.74
C ILE A 91 -8.96 15.01 11.00
N GLN A 92 -8.44 13.78 11.11
CA GLN A 92 -7.02 13.54 11.36
C GLN A 92 -6.36 12.83 10.18
N MET A 93 -5.03 12.87 10.12
CA MET A 93 -4.26 12.20 9.06
C MET A 93 -3.14 11.35 9.65
N ILE A 94 -3.07 10.10 9.19
CA ILE A 94 -1.93 9.20 9.39
C ILE A 94 -1.11 9.23 8.11
N PHE A 95 0.14 9.65 8.21
CA PHE A 95 1.02 9.87 7.06
C PHE A 95 1.74 8.59 6.63
N GLN A 96 2.10 8.51 5.36
CA GLN A 96 2.84 7.41 4.74
C GLN A 96 4.21 7.19 5.37
N ASP A 97 4.94 8.27 5.64
CA ASP A 97 6.25 8.22 6.29
C ASP A 97 6.16 8.72 7.73
N PRO A 98 6.19 7.80 8.71
CA PRO A 98 6.18 8.20 10.11
C PRO A 98 7.42 8.99 10.53
N MET A 99 8.58 8.77 9.86
CA MET A 99 9.82 9.54 10.15
C MET A 99 9.65 11.00 9.79
N ALA A 100 9.16 11.29 8.60
CA ALA A 100 8.94 12.66 8.15
C ALA A 100 7.81 13.38 8.89
N SER A 101 6.90 12.63 9.54
CA SER A 101 5.72 13.19 10.20
C SER A 101 5.89 13.44 11.70
N LEU A 102 6.90 12.86 12.33
CA LEU A 102 7.19 13.03 13.77
C LEU A 102 8.36 14.00 13.99
N ASN A 103 8.25 14.84 15.00
CA ASN A 103 9.36 15.72 15.38
C ASN A 103 10.42 14.92 16.15
N GLU A 104 11.55 14.62 15.49
CA GLU A 104 12.66 13.84 16.05
C GLU A 104 13.31 14.47 17.31
N ARG A 105 13.04 15.75 17.58
CA ARG A 105 13.57 16.49 18.74
C ARG A 105 12.59 16.57 19.91
N ALA A 106 11.38 16.07 19.74
CA ALA A 106 10.35 16.04 20.78
C ALA A 106 10.20 14.63 21.34
N LYS A 107 9.89 14.53 22.63
CA LYS A 107 9.52 13.27 23.26
C LYS A 107 8.18 12.77 22.75
N VAL A 108 7.97 11.46 22.78
CA VAL A 108 6.74 10.81 22.33
C VAL A 108 5.52 11.36 23.08
N GLU A 109 5.61 11.57 24.39
CA GLU A 109 4.52 12.17 25.17
C GLU A 109 4.08 13.54 24.63
N TYR A 110 5.05 14.40 24.25
CA TYR A 110 4.74 15.71 23.68
C TYR A 110 4.11 15.58 22.28
N ILE A 111 4.63 14.67 21.44
CA ILE A 111 4.11 14.45 20.10
C ILE A 111 2.63 14.02 20.14
N ILE A 112 2.27 13.13 21.08
CA ILE A 112 0.89 12.68 21.26
C ILE A 112 0.04 13.80 21.88
N ALA A 113 0.58 14.51 22.88
CA ALA A 113 -0.13 15.58 23.57
C ALA A 113 -0.34 16.85 22.73
N GLU A 114 0.42 17.07 21.66
CA GLU A 114 0.47 18.32 20.88
C GLU A 114 -0.93 18.77 20.43
N GLY A 115 -1.74 17.87 19.91
CA GLY A 115 -3.12 18.17 19.52
C GLY A 115 -4.00 18.58 20.70
N LEU A 116 -3.90 17.86 21.81
CA LEU A 116 -4.63 18.18 23.03
C LEU A 116 -4.24 19.55 23.60
N LEU A 117 -2.95 19.88 23.60
CA LEU A 117 -2.41 21.16 24.05
C LEU A 117 -2.91 22.33 23.19
N ASN A 118 -2.81 22.19 21.86
CA ASN A 118 -3.19 23.25 20.92
C ASN A 118 -4.70 23.55 20.91
N HIS A 119 -5.51 22.54 21.21
CA HIS A 119 -6.98 22.68 21.22
C HIS A 119 -7.57 22.76 22.65
N HIS A 120 -6.73 22.79 23.70
CA HIS A 120 -7.15 22.85 25.11
C HIS A 120 -8.15 21.73 25.48
N LEU A 121 -7.87 20.48 25.04
CA LEU A 121 -8.72 19.32 25.25
C LEU A 121 -8.35 18.50 26.48
N TYR A 122 -7.93 19.19 27.52
CA TYR A 122 -7.56 18.62 28.82
C TYR A 122 -7.99 19.53 29.93
N LYS A 123 -8.25 18.98 31.13
CA LYS A 123 -8.67 19.73 32.33
C LYS A 123 -7.48 20.29 33.08
N ASP A 124 -6.49 19.46 33.32
CA ASP A 124 -5.25 19.73 34.04
C ASP A 124 -4.12 18.85 33.57
N GLN A 125 -2.94 18.96 34.17
CA GLN A 125 -1.75 18.19 33.74
C GLN A 125 -1.89 16.69 33.99
N GLU A 126 -2.67 16.28 34.97
CA GLU A 126 -2.94 14.88 35.31
C GLU A 126 -3.83 14.24 34.23
N ASP A 127 -4.93 14.91 33.86
CA ASP A 127 -5.81 14.48 32.74
C ASP A 127 -5.05 14.41 31.39
N LEU A 128 -4.17 15.38 31.12
CA LEU A 128 -3.33 15.37 29.94
C LEU A 128 -2.41 14.15 29.92
N HIS A 129 -1.75 13.89 31.05
CA HIS A 129 -0.86 12.74 31.20
C HIS A 129 -1.62 11.41 31.04
N GLU A 130 -2.79 11.29 31.72
CA GLU A 130 -3.63 10.09 31.62
C GLU A 130 -4.06 9.81 30.16
N LYS A 131 -4.51 10.83 29.42
CA LYS A 131 -4.90 10.70 28.01
C LYS A 131 -3.75 10.22 27.13
N VAL A 132 -2.54 10.74 27.35
CA VAL A 132 -1.34 10.29 26.60
C VAL A 132 -0.99 8.86 26.93
N MET A 133 -1.03 8.47 28.23
CA MET A 133 -0.74 7.08 28.64
C MET A 133 -1.78 6.10 28.08
N ASN A 134 -3.05 6.48 28.10
CA ASN A 134 -4.14 5.68 27.53
C ASN A 134 -3.95 5.52 26.00
N ALA A 135 -3.61 6.59 25.28
CA ALA A 135 -3.34 6.51 23.84
C ALA A 135 -2.16 5.60 23.51
N LEU A 136 -1.08 5.60 24.30
CA LEU A 136 0.03 4.66 24.15
C LEU A 136 -0.42 3.21 24.38
N HIS A 137 -1.19 2.98 25.44
CA HIS A 137 -1.72 1.65 25.76
C HIS A 137 -2.63 1.11 24.65
N GLU A 138 -3.54 1.94 24.12
CA GLU A 138 -4.46 1.56 23.05
C GLU A 138 -3.74 1.08 21.77
N VAL A 139 -2.59 1.68 21.44
CA VAL A 139 -1.78 1.25 20.30
C VAL A 139 -0.77 0.16 20.66
N GLY A 140 -0.80 -0.37 21.89
CA GLY A 140 0.07 -1.45 22.38
C GLY A 140 1.53 -1.02 22.55
N LEU A 141 1.76 0.22 22.97
CA LEU A 141 3.06 0.75 23.40
C LEU A 141 3.11 0.83 24.93
N LEU A 142 4.31 0.61 25.49
CA LEU A 142 4.51 0.69 26.93
C LEU A 142 4.52 2.15 27.40
N PRO A 143 3.98 2.46 28.59
CA PRO A 143 3.96 3.83 29.14
C PRO A 143 5.35 4.45 29.27
N GLU A 144 6.38 3.66 29.58
CA GLU A 144 7.77 4.11 29.68
C GLU A 144 8.33 4.68 28.36
N PHE A 145 7.68 4.38 27.21
CA PHE A 145 8.06 4.92 25.92
C PHE A 145 7.70 6.41 25.76
N ALA A 146 6.84 6.95 26.62
CA ALA A 146 6.46 8.36 26.61
C ALA A 146 7.67 9.32 26.68
N SER A 147 8.69 8.95 27.48
CA SER A 147 9.89 9.77 27.69
C SER A 147 10.95 9.67 26.58
N ARG A 148 10.80 8.74 25.63
CA ARG A 148 11.75 8.49 24.53
C ARG A 148 11.52 9.40 23.33
N PHE A 149 12.49 9.42 22.43
CA PHE A 149 12.46 10.16 21.18
C PHE A 149 12.14 9.23 19.99
N PRO A 150 11.54 9.74 18.89
CA PRO A 150 11.18 8.91 17.73
C PRO A 150 12.32 8.08 17.15
N HIS A 151 13.54 8.58 17.13
CA HIS A 151 14.71 7.86 16.59
C HIS A 151 15.08 6.59 17.37
N GLU A 152 14.58 6.42 18.60
CA GLU A 152 14.80 5.23 19.44
C GLU A 152 13.82 4.08 19.13
N PHE A 153 12.88 4.28 18.19
CA PHE A 153 11.82 3.34 17.87
C PHE A 153 12.02 2.65 16.52
N SER A 154 11.52 1.41 16.40
CA SER A 154 11.37 0.74 15.10
C SER A 154 10.32 1.45 14.22
N GLY A 155 10.34 1.17 12.91
CA GLY A 155 9.35 1.74 11.97
C GLY A 155 7.90 1.48 12.40
N GLY A 156 7.60 0.24 12.83
CA GLY A 156 6.27 -0.12 13.30
C GLY A 156 5.87 0.56 14.62
N GLN A 157 6.82 0.77 15.52
CA GLN A 157 6.56 1.53 16.75
C GLN A 157 6.30 3.01 16.46
N ARG A 158 7.06 3.64 15.55
CA ARG A 158 6.81 5.01 15.10
C ARG A 158 5.43 5.16 14.46
N GLN A 159 5.02 4.17 13.65
CA GLN A 159 3.68 4.18 13.07
C GLN A 159 2.59 4.14 14.14
N ARG A 160 2.79 3.35 15.21
CA ARG A 160 1.87 3.33 16.36
C ARG A 160 1.86 4.65 17.12
N VAL A 161 3.00 5.35 17.25
CA VAL A 161 3.04 6.73 17.81
C VAL A 161 2.22 7.69 16.93
N GLY A 162 2.36 7.60 15.60
CA GLY A 162 1.56 8.38 14.65
C GLY A 162 0.06 8.10 14.76
N LEU A 163 -0.30 6.81 14.95
CA LEU A 163 -1.69 6.40 15.19
C LEU A 163 -2.20 6.96 16.53
N ALA A 164 -1.43 6.81 17.63
CA ALA A 164 -1.79 7.38 18.94
C ALA A 164 -2.02 8.90 18.87
N ARG A 165 -1.12 9.62 18.18
CA ARG A 165 -1.24 11.07 17.95
C ARG A 165 -2.55 11.45 17.25
N ALA A 166 -2.96 10.67 16.26
CA ALA A 166 -4.21 10.92 15.54
C ALA A 166 -5.43 10.56 16.41
N MET A 167 -5.41 9.42 17.08
CA MET A 167 -6.55 8.87 17.79
C MET A 167 -6.83 9.57 19.15
N VAL A 168 -5.81 10.13 19.80
CA VAL A 168 -5.99 10.88 21.06
C VAL A 168 -6.90 12.10 20.93
N MET A 169 -7.09 12.60 19.70
CA MET A 169 -8.00 13.69 19.35
C MET A 169 -9.47 13.26 19.26
N GLU A 170 -9.77 11.96 19.40
CA GLU A 170 -11.10 11.37 19.21
C GLU A 170 -11.71 11.81 17.86
N PRO A 171 -11.04 11.51 16.74
CA PRO A 171 -11.49 11.94 15.42
C PRO A 171 -12.73 11.17 14.99
N GLU A 172 -13.58 11.81 14.20
CA GLU A 172 -14.71 11.15 13.52
C GLU A 172 -14.30 10.61 12.14
N PHE A 173 -13.27 11.23 11.55
CA PHE A 173 -12.73 10.86 10.25
C PHE A 173 -11.21 10.84 10.24
N VAL A 174 -10.63 9.78 9.69
CA VAL A 174 -9.17 9.62 9.57
C VAL A 174 -8.78 9.32 8.13
N VAL A 175 -7.91 10.14 7.58
CA VAL A 175 -7.22 9.85 6.31
C VAL A 175 -5.97 9.04 6.63
N ALA A 176 -5.95 7.78 6.24
CA ALA A 176 -4.80 6.89 6.38
C ALA A 176 -4.06 6.77 5.04
N ASP A 177 -3.01 7.58 4.86
CA ASP A 177 -2.26 7.65 3.62
C ASP A 177 -1.12 6.63 3.62
N GLU A 178 -1.32 5.49 2.97
CA GLU A 178 -0.40 4.33 2.91
C GLU A 178 0.20 3.93 4.28
N PRO A 179 -0.62 3.77 5.34
CA PRO A 179 -0.14 3.70 6.74
C PRO A 179 0.72 2.47 7.05
N ILE A 180 0.83 1.53 6.13
CA ILE A 180 1.49 0.23 6.33
C ILE A 180 2.50 -0.12 5.22
N SER A 181 2.72 0.76 4.23
CA SER A 181 3.54 0.46 3.04
C SER A 181 4.99 0.11 3.37
N ALA A 182 5.57 0.78 4.36
CA ALA A 182 6.98 0.62 4.77
C ALA A 182 7.19 -0.43 5.90
N LEU A 183 6.15 -1.22 6.26
CA LEU A 183 6.18 -2.12 7.41
C LEU A 183 6.27 -3.60 6.99
N ASP A 184 6.86 -4.43 7.86
CA ASP A 184 6.87 -5.89 7.71
C ASP A 184 5.45 -6.48 7.82
N VAL A 185 5.22 -7.64 7.19
CA VAL A 185 3.89 -8.28 7.09
C VAL A 185 3.21 -8.46 8.46
N SER A 186 3.96 -8.89 9.49
CA SER A 186 3.42 -9.10 10.84
C SER A 186 2.98 -7.79 11.50
N ILE A 187 3.72 -6.72 11.28
CA ILE A 187 3.42 -5.39 11.81
C ILE A 187 2.24 -4.76 11.06
N ARG A 188 2.14 -4.97 9.73
CA ARG A 188 0.98 -4.54 8.93
C ARG A 188 -0.33 -5.06 9.51
N ALA A 189 -0.41 -6.39 9.79
CA ALA A 189 -1.59 -6.99 10.38
C ALA A 189 -1.97 -6.38 11.74
N GLN A 190 -0.97 -6.06 12.58
CA GLN A 190 -1.21 -5.43 13.88
C GLN A 190 -1.79 -4.01 13.74
N ILE A 191 -1.27 -3.20 12.81
CA ILE A 191 -1.80 -1.83 12.57
C ILE A 191 -3.23 -1.90 12.01
N LEU A 192 -3.50 -2.80 11.06
CA LEU A 192 -4.85 -2.98 10.52
C LEU A 192 -5.86 -3.40 11.60
N ASN A 193 -5.47 -4.33 12.48
CA ASN A 193 -6.32 -4.75 13.58
C ASN A 193 -6.58 -3.61 14.59
N LEU A 194 -5.60 -2.73 14.84
CA LEU A 194 -5.79 -1.54 15.66
C LEU A 194 -6.79 -0.56 14.99
N MET A 195 -6.69 -0.34 13.68
CA MET A 195 -7.62 0.52 12.96
C MET A 195 -9.05 -0.06 12.99
N ASN A 196 -9.21 -1.37 12.75
CA ASN A 196 -10.50 -2.05 12.89
C ASN A 196 -11.06 -1.96 14.30
N LYS A 197 -10.22 -2.07 15.34
CA LYS A 197 -10.62 -1.88 16.73
C LYS A 197 -11.19 -0.49 16.96
N PHE A 198 -10.50 0.56 16.54
CA PHE A 198 -10.98 1.94 16.67
C PHE A 198 -12.28 2.19 15.88
N GLN A 199 -12.42 1.58 14.70
CA GLN A 199 -13.67 1.64 13.94
C GLN A 199 -14.83 1.01 14.73
N ALA A 200 -14.62 -0.19 15.28
CA ALA A 200 -15.66 -0.93 16.01
C ALA A 200 -16.02 -0.28 17.37
N GLU A 201 -15.03 0.21 18.13
CA GLU A 201 -15.21 0.72 19.47
C GLU A 201 -15.62 2.21 19.50
N GLN A 202 -15.06 3.02 18.60
CA GLN A 202 -15.22 4.48 18.58
C GLN A 202 -16.07 4.98 17.39
N GLY A 203 -16.43 4.10 16.45
CA GLY A 203 -17.17 4.48 15.25
C GLY A 203 -16.36 5.33 14.27
N THR A 204 -15.03 5.27 14.33
CA THR A 204 -14.13 6.05 13.48
C THR A 204 -14.34 5.68 12.01
N THR A 205 -14.46 6.68 11.15
CA THR A 205 -14.58 6.51 9.69
C THR A 205 -13.22 6.70 9.04
N TYR A 206 -12.89 5.87 8.05
CA TYR A 206 -11.59 5.93 7.38
C TYR A 206 -11.69 6.22 5.88
N LEU A 207 -10.80 7.09 5.39
CA LEU A 207 -10.33 7.05 4.02
C LEU A 207 -8.97 6.35 4.01
N PHE A 208 -8.94 5.10 3.56
CA PHE A 208 -7.74 4.28 3.52
C PHE A 208 -7.12 4.34 2.12
N ILE A 209 -5.96 4.96 1.98
CA ILE A 209 -5.23 5.06 0.72
C ILE A 209 -4.19 3.96 0.66
N ALA A 210 -4.23 3.15 -0.38
CA ALA A 210 -3.27 2.08 -0.60
C ALA A 210 -3.03 1.80 -2.09
N HIS A 211 -1.93 1.11 -2.37
CA HIS A 211 -1.63 0.54 -3.68
C HIS A 211 -1.76 -1.00 -3.70
N ASP A 212 -1.81 -1.65 -2.53
CA ASP A 212 -1.93 -3.11 -2.38
C ASP A 212 -3.41 -3.51 -2.19
N LEU A 213 -3.99 -4.03 -3.26
CA LEU A 213 -5.39 -4.47 -3.28
C LEU A 213 -5.67 -5.66 -2.36
N SER A 214 -4.69 -6.51 -2.05
CA SER A 214 -4.87 -7.64 -1.14
C SER A 214 -5.24 -7.17 0.26
N ILE A 215 -4.59 -6.09 0.71
CA ILE A 215 -4.83 -5.46 2.01
C ILE A 215 -6.16 -4.73 2.01
N VAL A 216 -6.44 -4.00 0.93
CA VAL A 216 -7.69 -3.25 0.76
C VAL A 216 -8.90 -4.17 0.83
N ARG A 217 -8.83 -5.37 0.24
CA ARG A 217 -9.90 -6.38 0.34
C ARG A 217 -10.26 -6.74 1.78
N TYR A 218 -9.24 -6.76 2.67
CA TYR A 218 -9.43 -7.15 4.07
C TYR A 218 -10.06 -6.07 4.94
N ILE A 219 -9.68 -4.79 4.70
CA ILE A 219 -10.07 -3.69 5.61
C ILE A 219 -11.28 -2.89 5.13
N SER A 220 -11.65 -2.97 3.85
CA SER A 220 -12.57 -2.02 3.22
C SER A 220 -14.01 -2.50 3.18
N ASP A 221 -14.94 -1.62 3.49
CA ASP A 221 -16.36 -1.79 3.19
C ASP A 221 -16.64 -1.47 1.71
N ARG A 222 -16.09 -0.35 1.22
CA ARG A 222 -16.19 0.10 -0.16
C ARG A 222 -14.83 0.53 -0.69
N ILE A 223 -14.66 0.40 -2.00
CA ILE A 223 -13.42 0.70 -2.70
C ILE A 223 -13.71 1.62 -3.87
N GLY A 224 -12.96 2.73 -3.96
CA GLY A 224 -12.90 3.59 -5.13
C GLY A 224 -11.58 3.38 -5.87
N VAL A 225 -11.67 3.14 -7.17
CA VAL A 225 -10.51 2.98 -8.05
C VAL A 225 -10.28 4.31 -8.78
N ILE A 226 -9.08 4.85 -8.65
CA ILE A 226 -8.73 6.13 -9.29
C ILE A 226 -7.62 5.93 -10.32
N TYR A 227 -7.82 6.47 -11.51
CA TYR A 227 -6.85 6.46 -12.60
C TYR A 227 -6.63 7.89 -13.12
N LYS A 228 -5.38 8.36 -13.12
CA LYS A 228 -4.99 9.71 -13.62
C LYS A 228 -5.92 10.84 -13.15
N GLY A 229 -6.24 10.85 -11.87
CA GLY A 229 -7.04 11.90 -11.23
C GLY A 229 -8.55 11.72 -11.33
N ARG A 230 -9.08 10.68 -11.98
CA ARG A 230 -10.50 10.40 -12.12
C ARG A 230 -10.89 9.08 -11.43
N ILE A 231 -12.05 9.07 -10.78
CA ILE A 231 -12.66 7.82 -10.31
C ILE A 231 -13.16 7.04 -11.51
N VAL A 232 -12.73 5.78 -11.64
CA VAL A 232 -13.15 4.90 -12.73
C VAL A 232 -14.14 3.83 -12.27
N GLU A 233 -14.10 3.45 -10.99
CA GLU A 233 -15.02 2.45 -10.44
C GLU A 233 -15.17 2.63 -8.93
N ILE A 234 -16.38 2.45 -8.39
CA ILE A 234 -16.68 2.40 -6.95
C ILE A 234 -17.66 1.26 -6.70
N ALA A 235 -17.32 0.37 -5.77
CA ALA A 235 -18.25 -0.67 -5.32
C ALA A 235 -17.95 -1.10 -3.89
N THR A 236 -18.78 -1.97 -3.32
CA THR A 236 -18.40 -2.69 -2.09
C THR A 236 -17.17 -3.56 -2.37
N SER A 237 -16.39 -3.87 -1.34
CA SER A 237 -15.21 -4.71 -1.48
C SER A 237 -15.55 -6.04 -2.17
N GLU A 238 -16.61 -6.71 -1.72
CA GLU A 238 -17.05 -7.99 -2.30
C GLU A 238 -17.46 -7.83 -3.77
N GLU A 239 -18.25 -6.81 -4.10
CA GLU A 239 -18.73 -6.54 -5.45
C GLU A 239 -17.58 -6.25 -6.41
N LEU A 240 -16.63 -5.41 -6.01
CA LEU A 240 -15.49 -5.03 -6.85
C LEU A 240 -14.58 -6.22 -7.19
N PHE A 241 -14.34 -7.11 -6.22
CA PHE A 241 -13.49 -8.28 -6.45
C PHE A 241 -14.19 -9.40 -7.21
N ASN A 242 -15.49 -9.52 -7.09
CA ASN A 242 -16.26 -10.52 -7.81
C ASN A 242 -16.64 -10.05 -9.24
N TYR A 243 -16.93 -8.76 -9.40
CA TYR A 243 -17.44 -8.17 -10.65
C TYR A 243 -16.70 -6.89 -11.03
N PRO A 244 -15.36 -6.90 -11.23
CA PRO A 244 -14.66 -5.72 -11.71
C PRO A 244 -15.07 -5.44 -13.16
N LEU A 245 -15.60 -4.27 -13.43
CA LEU A 245 -16.15 -3.93 -14.74
C LEU A 245 -15.22 -3.07 -15.57
N HIS A 246 -14.65 -2.02 -14.97
CA HIS A 246 -13.74 -1.16 -15.70
C HIS A 246 -12.43 -1.91 -16.05
N PRO A 247 -11.93 -1.84 -17.30
CA PRO A 247 -10.72 -2.57 -17.72
C PRO A 247 -9.48 -2.27 -16.85
N TYR A 248 -9.34 -1.04 -16.37
CA TYR A 248 -8.26 -0.69 -15.43
C TYR A 248 -8.37 -1.41 -14.10
N THR A 249 -9.58 -1.53 -13.53
CA THR A 249 -9.80 -2.31 -12.30
C THR A 249 -9.43 -3.77 -12.49
N ARG A 250 -9.79 -4.36 -13.65
CA ARG A 250 -9.40 -5.73 -14.00
C ARG A 250 -7.88 -5.88 -14.08
N SER A 251 -7.18 -4.91 -14.67
CA SER A 251 -5.73 -4.95 -14.74
C SER A 251 -5.10 -4.91 -13.35
N LEU A 252 -5.58 -4.05 -12.44
CA LEU A 252 -5.11 -3.98 -11.07
C LEU A 252 -5.36 -5.27 -10.28
N ILE A 253 -6.56 -5.86 -10.40
CA ILE A 253 -6.90 -7.11 -9.71
C ILE A 253 -6.09 -8.28 -10.29
N SER A 254 -5.86 -8.30 -11.61
CA SER A 254 -5.02 -9.32 -12.23
C SER A 254 -3.56 -9.27 -11.75
N ALA A 255 -3.09 -8.15 -11.27
CA ALA A 255 -1.73 -8.00 -10.74
C ALA A 255 -1.56 -8.54 -9.30
N ILE A 256 -2.65 -8.86 -8.57
CA ILE A 256 -2.58 -9.38 -7.20
C ILE A 256 -1.91 -10.76 -7.19
N PRO A 257 -0.81 -10.99 -6.44
CA PRO A 257 -0.17 -12.30 -6.36
C PRO A 257 -1.12 -13.38 -5.82
N LEU A 258 -1.12 -14.55 -6.44
CA LEU A 258 -1.88 -15.69 -5.95
C LEU A 258 -1.07 -16.44 -4.87
N PRO A 259 -1.72 -16.92 -3.80
CA PRO A 259 -1.03 -17.70 -2.75
C PRO A 259 -0.45 -19.02 -3.26
N ASP A 260 -1.05 -19.61 -4.28
CA ASP A 260 -0.60 -20.88 -4.89
C ASP A 260 0.42 -20.59 -5.99
N PRO A 261 1.69 -21.05 -5.85
CA PRO A 261 2.72 -20.85 -6.84
C PRO A 261 2.44 -21.52 -8.20
N GLN A 262 1.63 -22.58 -8.24
CA GLN A 262 1.27 -23.23 -9.49
C GLN A 262 0.27 -22.39 -10.28
N LEU A 263 -0.72 -21.84 -9.59
CA LEU A 263 -1.69 -20.93 -10.21
C LEU A 263 -1.02 -19.62 -10.65
N GLU A 264 -0.06 -19.10 -9.88
CA GLU A 264 0.68 -17.87 -10.21
C GLU A 264 1.51 -18.03 -11.51
N LYS A 265 2.04 -19.24 -11.80
CA LYS A 265 2.80 -19.50 -13.04
C LYS A 265 1.95 -19.42 -14.31
N HIS A 266 0.67 -19.72 -14.21
CA HIS A 266 -0.27 -19.74 -15.35
C HIS A 266 -1.14 -18.49 -15.41
N LYS A 267 -0.87 -17.50 -14.55
CA LYS A 267 -1.59 -16.26 -14.46
C LYS A 267 -1.38 -15.38 -15.70
N VAL A 268 -2.48 -14.94 -16.29
CA VAL A 268 -2.46 -13.95 -17.37
C VAL A 268 -2.68 -12.56 -16.78
N LEU A 269 -1.71 -11.67 -16.99
CA LEU A 269 -1.83 -10.27 -16.59
C LEU A 269 -2.60 -9.50 -17.66
N TYR A 270 -3.64 -8.77 -17.23
CA TYR A 270 -4.33 -7.81 -18.09
C TYR A 270 -3.59 -6.49 -18.09
N THR A 271 -3.26 -6.00 -19.27
CA THR A 271 -2.69 -4.66 -19.43
C THR A 271 -3.79 -3.71 -19.87
N TYR A 272 -3.96 -2.62 -19.13
CA TYR A 272 -4.91 -1.58 -19.49
C TYR A 272 -4.25 -0.58 -20.44
N ASP A 273 -4.91 -0.35 -21.59
CA ASP A 273 -4.55 0.72 -22.54
C ASP A 273 -5.72 1.72 -22.62
N PRO A 274 -5.52 2.98 -22.20
CA PRO A 274 -6.56 4.01 -22.34
C PRO A 274 -7.03 4.22 -23.78
N GLY A 275 -6.23 3.85 -24.79
CA GLY A 275 -6.59 3.94 -26.21
C GLY A 275 -7.72 3.01 -26.63
N MET A 276 -8.09 2.02 -25.78
CA MET A 276 -9.25 1.16 -26.04
C MET A 276 -10.60 1.89 -25.92
N HIS A 277 -10.64 3.02 -25.22
CA HIS A 277 -11.83 3.85 -25.07
C HIS A 277 -11.90 4.87 -26.21
N HIS A 278 -13.00 4.89 -26.94
CA HIS A 278 -13.22 5.82 -28.05
C HIS A 278 -14.19 6.93 -27.64
N TYR A 279 -13.75 7.77 -26.67
CA TYR A 279 -14.59 8.87 -26.19
C TYR A 279 -14.64 10.02 -27.23
N THR A 280 -15.85 10.50 -27.51
CA THR A 280 -16.12 11.63 -28.38
C THR A 280 -16.94 12.67 -27.62
N ASP A 281 -17.12 13.87 -28.19
CA ASP A 281 -18.00 14.89 -27.58
C ASP A 281 -19.47 14.41 -27.46
N ALA A 282 -19.91 13.50 -28.33
CA ALA A 282 -21.24 12.90 -28.30
C ALA A 282 -21.36 11.72 -27.32
N SER A 283 -20.25 11.07 -27.01
CA SER A 283 -20.18 9.90 -26.11
C SER A 283 -19.29 10.18 -24.88
N ARG A 284 -19.56 11.31 -24.21
CA ARG A 284 -18.81 11.69 -23.00
C ARG A 284 -19.00 10.63 -21.91
N PRO A 285 -17.90 10.12 -21.35
CA PRO A 285 -18.02 9.15 -20.28
C PRO A 285 -18.44 9.82 -18.96
N GLU A 286 -19.23 9.11 -18.19
CA GLU A 286 -19.71 9.53 -16.87
C GLU A 286 -19.58 8.39 -15.87
N LEU A 287 -19.53 8.71 -14.57
CA LEU A 287 -19.59 7.73 -13.48
C LEU A 287 -21.08 7.40 -13.22
N VAL A 288 -21.51 6.22 -13.60
CA VAL A 288 -22.93 5.79 -13.58
C VAL A 288 -23.13 4.65 -12.60
N ASP A 289 -24.17 4.72 -11.77
CA ASP A 289 -24.62 3.59 -10.95
C ASP A 289 -25.32 2.56 -11.85
N ILE A 290 -24.79 1.36 -11.87
CA ILE A 290 -25.33 0.23 -12.63
C ILE A 290 -26.20 -0.70 -11.78
N GLY A 291 -26.45 -0.32 -10.53
CA GLY A 291 -27.15 -1.12 -9.53
C GLY A 291 -26.22 -1.70 -8.48
N HIS A 292 -26.78 -2.15 -7.36
CA HIS A 292 -26.03 -2.71 -6.21
C HIS A 292 -25.02 -1.73 -5.55
N GLY A 293 -25.16 -0.41 -5.79
CA GLY A 293 -24.19 0.59 -5.33
C GLY A 293 -22.85 0.51 -6.07
N HIS A 294 -22.85 -0.08 -7.27
CA HIS A 294 -21.70 -0.23 -8.13
C HIS A 294 -21.70 0.89 -9.18
N LEU A 295 -20.76 1.82 -9.04
CA LEU A 295 -20.57 2.92 -9.98
C LEU A 295 -19.38 2.59 -10.88
N VAL A 296 -19.56 2.77 -12.19
CA VAL A 296 -18.51 2.56 -13.19
C VAL A 296 -18.45 3.73 -14.16
N TYR A 297 -17.24 4.15 -14.53
CA TYR A 297 -17.00 5.23 -15.48
C TYR A 297 -16.90 4.66 -16.89
N GLY A 298 -17.70 5.21 -17.80
CA GLY A 298 -17.70 4.77 -19.18
C GLY A 298 -18.60 5.61 -20.06
N SER A 299 -18.49 5.41 -21.38
CA SER A 299 -19.41 5.98 -22.37
C SER A 299 -20.81 5.31 -22.24
N PRO A 300 -21.87 5.92 -22.80
CA PRO A 300 -23.19 5.30 -22.77
C PRO A 300 -23.20 3.88 -23.32
N GLU A 301 -22.42 3.58 -24.36
CA GLU A 301 -22.29 2.26 -24.96
C GLU A 301 -21.59 1.27 -24.01
N GLU A 302 -20.49 1.68 -23.38
CA GLU A 302 -19.75 0.89 -22.40
C GLU A 302 -20.61 0.58 -21.16
N ILE A 303 -21.42 1.54 -20.70
CA ILE A 303 -22.33 1.34 -19.58
C ILE A 303 -23.38 0.25 -19.86
N VAL A 304 -23.90 0.18 -21.10
CA VAL A 304 -24.80 -0.91 -21.51
C VAL A 304 -24.09 -2.24 -21.46
N GLU A 305 -22.84 -2.33 -21.92
CA GLU A 305 -22.03 -3.55 -21.86
C GLU A 305 -21.74 -3.95 -20.41
N TYR A 306 -21.34 -3.00 -19.55
CA TYR A 306 -21.06 -3.28 -18.13
C TYR A 306 -22.30 -3.79 -17.39
N ARG A 307 -23.49 -3.23 -17.66
CA ARG A 307 -24.76 -3.76 -17.12
C ARG A 307 -25.02 -5.18 -17.57
N ALA A 308 -24.86 -5.46 -18.86
CA ALA A 308 -25.07 -6.80 -19.40
C ALA A 308 -24.06 -7.82 -18.81
N LEU A 309 -22.80 -7.42 -18.63
CA LEU A 309 -21.80 -8.25 -17.96
C LEU A 309 -22.17 -8.55 -16.51
N ARG A 310 -22.67 -7.53 -15.78
CA ARG A 310 -23.09 -7.71 -14.39
C ARG A 310 -24.35 -8.59 -14.24
N GLU A 311 -25.33 -8.44 -15.16
CA GLU A 311 -26.58 -9.22 -15.17
C GLU A 311 -26.36 -10.70 -15.50
N ARG A 312 -25.32 -11.05 -16.27
CA ARG A 312 -24.95 -12.45 -16.52
C ARG A 312 -24.61 -13.22 -15.25
N GLY A 313 -24.31 -12.51 -14.16
CA GLY A 313 -24.34 -13.06 -12.79
C GLY A 313 -23.27 -14.09 -12.46
N GLU A 314 -22.36 -14.40 -13.37
CA GLU A 314 -21.21 -15.24 -13.05
C GLU A 314 -20.14 -14.36 -12.37
N PRO A 315 -19.89 -14.58 -11.06
CA PRO A 315 -18.74 -13.97 -10.44
C PRO A 315 -17.53 -14.34 -11.28
N LEU A 316 -16.77 -13.34 -11.73
CA LEU A 316 -15.48 -13.64 -12.34
C LEU A 316 -14.70 -14.41 -11.29
N LYS A 317 -14.71 -15.76 -11.38
CA LYS A 317 -13.92 -16.60 -10.49
C LYS A 317 -12.53 -16.00 -10.47
N THR A 318 -11.89 -15.92 -9.32
CA THR A 318 -10.54 -15.36 -9.18
C THR A 318 -9.57 -15.95 -10.22
N LEU A 319 -9.82 -17.18 -10.63
CA LEU A 319 -9.13 -17.89 -11.72
C LEU A 319 -9.45 -17.34 -13.13
N SER A 320 -10.67 -16.87 -13.42
CA SER A 320 -11.00 -16.27 -14.72
C SER A 320 -10.56 -14.81 -14.83
N ILE A 321 -10.55 -14.05 -13.76
CA ILE A 321 -9.93 -12.71 -13.71
C ILE A 321 -8.41 -12.82 -13.93
N VAL A 322 -7.81 -13.92 -13.46
CA VAL A 322 -6.40 -14.21 -13.57
C VAL A 322 -6.06 -14.89 -14.90
N GLY A 323 -7.02 -15.07 -15.80
CA GLY A 323 -6.78 -15.63 -17.14
C GLY A 323 -6.34 -17.10 -17.16
N VAL A 324 -6.58 -17.84 -16.06
CA VAL A 324 -6.40 -19.29 -16.08
C VAL A 324 -7.55 -19.90 -16.85
N ASN A 325 -7.33 -20.21 -18.13
CA ASN A 325 -8.24 -21.01 -18.93
C ASN A 325 -8.37 -22.40 -18.29
N THR A 326 -9.47 -22.65 -17.60
CA THR A 326 -9.82 -23.97 -17.06
C THR A 326 -10.28 -24.95 -18.14
N GLU A 327 -10.35 -24.54 -19.42
CA GLU A 327 -10.81 -25.39 -20.52
C GLU A 327 -9.72 -26.21 -21.24
N ALA A 328 -8.49 -26.18 -20.76
CA ALA A 328 -7.41 -26.99 -21.36
C ALA A 328 -6.66 -27.81 -20.30
N ALA A 329 -7.36 -28.72 -19.64
CA ALA A 329 -6.73 -29.93 -19.16
C ALA A 329 -6.99 -31.00 -20.24
N PRO A 330 -6.00 -31.41 -21.06
CA PRO A 330 -6.17 -32.61 -21.85
C PRO A 330 -6.15 -33.79 -20.89
N GLU A 331 -7.27 -34.53 -20.82
CA GLU A 331 -7.24 -35.90 -20.34
C GLU A 331 -6.23 -36.70 -21.14
N SER A 332 -5.40 -37.43 -20.40
CA SER A 332 -4.55 -38.52 -20.84
C SER A 332 -3.53 -38.27 -21.93
N ALA A 333 -2.29 -38.05 -21.51
CA ALA A 333 -1.14 -38.68 -22.17
C ALA A 333 -0.16 -39.08 -21.06
N GLU A 334 -0.13 -40.37 -20.76
CA GLU A 334 1.02 -41.01 -20.14
C GLU A 334 2.23 -40.72 -21.00
N ALA A 335 3.14 -39.89 -20.56
CA ALA A 335 4.45 -39.68 -21.14
C ALA A 335 5.50 -40.04 -20.09
N GLU A 336 6.31 -41.03 -20.46
CA GLU A 336 7.47 -41.51 -19.72
C GLU A 336 8.41 -40.37 -19.29
N PRO A 337 9.15 -40.51 -18.17
CA PRO A 337 10.06 -39.50 -17.70
C PRO A 337 11.31 -39.44 -18.53
N THR A 338 11.35 -38.55 -19.53
CA THR A 338 12.62 -38.12 -20.12
C THR A 338 13.32 -37.19 -19.10
N SER A 339 14.54 -37.57 -18.77
CA SER A 339 15.48 -36.83 -17.93
C SER A 339 15.80 -35.45 -18.52
N GLY A 340 14.91 -34.48 -18.29
CA GLY A 340 15.12 -33.06 -18.52
C GLY A 340 15.40 -32.36 -17.19
N GLU A 341 16.55 -31.69 -17.12
CA GLU A 341 16.88 -30.81 -16.00
C GLU A 341 15.71 -29.86 -15.71
N VAL A 342 15.16 -29.96 -14.50
CA VAL A 342 14.18 -29.02 -13.98
C VAL A 342 14.86 -27.65 -13.92
N ILE A 343 14.53 -26.76 -14.84
CA ILE A 343 14.93 -25.36 -14.78
C ILE A 343 14.09 -24.73 -13.68
N LEU A 344 14.63 -24.77 -12.46
CA LEU A 344 14.08 -24.00 -11.34
C LEU A 344 14.11 -22.52 -11.71
N ASP A 345 12.96 -21.90 -11.71
CA ASP A 345 12.79 -20.46 -11.94
C ASP A 345 13.70 -19.67 -10.97
N ARG A 346 14.58 -18.85 -11.53
CA ARG A 346 15.70 -18.26 -10.79
C ARG A 346 15.26 -16.92 -10.21
N PRO A 347 15.50 -16.67 -8.89
CA PRO A 347 15.24 -15.35 -8.33
C PRO A 347 15.94 -14.25 -9.13
N VAL A 348 15.28 -13.12 -9.33
CA VAL A 348 15.75 -11.96 -10.13
C VAL A 348 17.17 -11.49 -9.75
N HIS A 349 17.62 -11.74 -8.52
CA HIS A 349 18.94 -11.37 -8.01
C HIS A 349 20.02 -12.45 -8.12
N ASP A 350 19.71 -13.65 -8.67
CA ASP A 350 20.70 -14.71 -8.87
C ASP A 350 21.44 -14.53 -10.20
N THR A 351 22.22 -13.46 -10.30
CA THR A 351 22.93 -13.05 -11.52
C THR A 351 24.04 -14.00 -11.94
N GLY A 352 24.58 -14.77 -11.00
CA GLY A 352 25.76 -15.61 -11.21
C GLY A 352 27.00 -14.80 -11.58
N SER A 353 27.06 -13.53 -11.21
CA SER A 353 28.14 -12.61 -11.58
C SER A 353 29.52 -13.14 -11.19
N PRO A 354 30.52 -13.09 -12.08
CA PRO A 354 31.89 -13.51 -11.79
C PRO A 354 32.55 -12.66 -10.68
N TRP A 355 32.04 -11.44 -10.41
CA TRP A 355 32.49 -10.60 -9.34
C TRP A 355 32.37 -11.25 -7.96
N TYR A 356 31.37 -12.09 -7.73
CA TYR A 356 31.27 -12.84 -6.47
C TYR A 356 32.42 -13.84 -6.29
N ALA A 357 32.91 -14.45 -7.37
CA ALA A 357 34.07 -15.34 -7.33
C ALA A 357 35.36 -14.55 -7.02
N ILE A 358 35.55 -13.41 -7.69
CA ILE A 358 36.71 -12.54 -7.49
C ILE A 358 36.74 -12.00 -6.06
N LEU A 359 35.61 -11.46 -5.57
CA LEU A 359 35.51 -10.94 -4.22
C LEU A 359 35.77 -12.03 -3.16
N SER A 360 35.23 -13.24 -3.38
CA SER A 360 35.39 -14.38 -2.48
C SER A 360 36.82 -14.96 -2.51
N PHE A 361 37.57 -14.72 -3.56
CA PHE A 361 38.99 -15.06 -3.63
C PHE A 361 39.85 -14.17 -2.77
N PHE A 362 39.63 -12.83 -2.86
CA PHE A 362 40.42 -11.86 -2.07
C PHE A 362 39.99 -11.75 -0.60
N LEU A 363 38.70 -12.02 -0.30
CA LEU A 363 38.09 -11.93 1.02
C LEU A 363 37.34 -13.24 1.36
N PRO A 364 38.10 -14.36 1.62
CA PRO A 364 37.48 -15.69 1.68
C PRO A 364 36.48 -15.85 2.84
N ILE A 365 36.68 -15.16 3.96
CA ILE A 365 35.72 -15.18 5.08
C ILE A 365 34.39 -14.55 4.66
N LEU A 366 34.43 -13.39 4.02
CA LEU A 366 33.23 -12.74 3.49
C LEU A 366 32.57 -13.58 2.37
N GLY A 367 33.38 -14.25 1.55
CA GLY A 367 32.92 -15.19 0.54
C GLY A 367 32.16 -16.39 1.12
N LEU A 368 32.62 -16.92 2.26
CA LEU A 368 31.92 -18.00 2.99
C LEU A 368 30.58 -17.53 3.57
N ILE A 369 30.57 -16.33 4.17
CA ILE A 369 29.34 -15.73 4.71
C ILE A 369 28.34 -15.47 3.57
N ALA A 370 28.79 -14.88 2.46
CA ALA A 370 27.95 -14.64 1.29
C ALA A 370 27.41 -15.94 0.70
N ALA A 371 28.25 -16.98 0.58
CA ALA A 371 27.84 -18.30 0.11
C ALA A 371 26.74 -18.89 1.01
N PHE A 372 26.87 -18.77 2.33
CA PHE A 372 25.86 -19.24 3.28
C PHE A 372 24.52 -18.51 3.10
N VAL A 373 24.56 -17.17 2.99
CA VAL A 373 23.38 -16.34 2.77
C VAL A 373 22.72 -16.69 1.44
N PHE A 374 23.47 -16.78 0.34
CA PHE A 374 22.92 -17.11 -0.98
C PHE A 374 22.33 -18.52 -1.01
N ARG A 375 22.93 -19.47 -0.31
CA ARG A 375 22.35 -20.82 -0.16
C ARG A 375 21.02 -20.79 0.58
N ARG A 376 20.92 -20.00 1.65
CA ARG A 376 19.69 -19.86 2.43
C ARG A 376 18.54 -19.21 1.63
N HIS A 377 18.87 -18.28 0.74
CA HIS A 377 17.91 -17.57 -0.12
C HIS A 377 17.72 -18.22 -1.51
N ASN A 378 18.22 -19.44 -1.71
CA ASN A 378 18.12 -20.19 -2.97
C ASN A 378 18.77 -19.52 -4.20
N TYR A 379 19.75 -18.64 -4.01
CA TYR A 379 20.54 -18.00 -5.08
C TYR A 379 21.67 -18.93 -5.53
N ILE A 380 21.34 -19.93 -6.31
CA ILE A 380 22.25 -21.04 -6.65
C ILE A 380 23.46 -20.58 -7.46
N ARG A 381 23.30 -19.65 -8.39
CA ARG A 381 24.41 -19.13 -9.23
C ARG A 381 25.39 -18.32 -8.40
N ASN A 382 24.91 -17.41 -7.57
CA ASN A 382 25.74 -16.58 -6.69
C ASN A 382 26.45 -17.45 -5.65
N TYR A 383 25.78 -18.44 -5.07
CA TYR A 383 26.39 -19.45 -4.20
C TYR A 383 27.53 -20.21 -4.91
N LYS A 384 27.31 -20.71 -6.14
CA LYS A 384 28.34 -21.41 -6.91
C LYS A 384 29.53 -20.51 -7.24
N ALA A 385 29.29 -19.22 -7.56
CA ALA A 385 30.33 -18.23 -7.80
C ALA A 385 31.20 -17.97 -6.55
N CYS A 386 30.57 -17.70 -5.40
CA CYS A 386 31.28 -17.52 -4.14
C CYS A 386 32.11 -18.74 -3.75
N ARG A 387 31.53 -19.94 -3.87
CA ARG A 387 32.23 -21.21 -3.58
C ARG A 387 33.45 -21.42 -4.47
N LYS A 388 33.36 -21.11 -5.76
CA LYS A 388 34.52 -21.17 -6.68
C LYS A 388 35.64 -20.24 -6.25
N GLY A 389 35.35 -19.00 -5.84
CA GLY A 389 36.34 -18.06 -5.35
C GLY A 389 37.04 -18.54 -4.09
N VAL A 390 36.30 -19.06 -3.10
CA VAL A 390 36.87 -19.60 -1.85
C VAL A 390 37.74 -20.82 -2.11
N VAL A 391 37.33 -21.75 -2.97
CA VAL A 391 38.11 -22.93 -3.34
C VAL A 391 39.38 -22.53 -4.08
N ALA A 392 39.31 -21.59 -5.03
CA ALA A 392 40.49 -21.08 -5.73
C ALA A 392 41.50 -20.45 -4.76
N PHE A 393 41.05 -19.66 -3.80
CA PHE A 393 41.87 -19.10 -2.75
C PHE A 393 42.57 -20.19 -1.92
N ALA A 394 41.85 -21.23 -1.47
CA ALA A 394 42.41 -22.31 -0.68
C ALA A 394 43.49 -23.09 -1.45
N VAL A 395 43.27 -23.37 -2.74
CA VAL A 395 44.23 -24.05 -3.62
C VAL A 395 45.49 -23.19 -3.80
N THR A 396 45.33 -21.88 -4.03
CA THR A 396 46.47 -20.96 -4.19
C THR A 396 47.25 -20.85 -2.89
N LEU A 397 46.60 -20.78 -1.74
CA LEU A 397 47.25 -20.72 -0.44
C LEU A 397 48.05 -22.02 -0.17
N ALA A 398 47.48 -23.19 -0.46
CA ALA A 398 48.17 -24.47 -0.33
C ALA A 398 49.41 -24.57 -1.22
N ALA A 399 49.32 -24.09 -2.46
CA ALA A 399 50.46 -24.02 -3.39
C ALA A 399 51.57 -23.09 -2.84
N CYS A 400 51.21 -21.92 -2.34
CA CYS A 400 52.18 -20.98 -1.74
C CYS A 400 52.88 -21.59 -0.51
N VAL A 401 52.12 -22.28 0.36
CA VAL A 401 52.72 -22.98 1.53
C VAL A 401 53.65 -24.09 1.09
N ALA A 402 53.30 -24.89 0.08
CA ALA A 402 54.15 -25.94 -0.47
C ALA A 402 55.47 -25.40 -1.03
N VAL A 403 55.40 -24.29 -1.78
CA VAL A 403 56.61 -23.60 -2.29
C VAL A 403 57.47 -23.05 -1.14
N LEU A 404 56.86 -22.44 -0.13
CA LEU A 404 57.59 -21.94 1.05
C LEU A 404 58.31 -23.07 1.80
N LEU A 405 57.62 -24.21 1.99
CA LEU A 405 58.24 -25.41 2.60
C LEU A 405 59.39 -25.94 1.77
N LEU A 406 59.27 -25.95 0.44
CA LEU A 406 60.36 -26.37 -0.45
C LEU A 406 61.58 -25.43 -0.32
N PHE A 407 61.35 -24.11 -0.25
CA PHE A 407 62.44 -23.13 -0.02
C PHE A 407 63.10 -23.35 1.33
N ILE A 408 62.35 -23.63 2.40
CA ILE A 408 62.91 -23.91 3.73
C ILE A 408 63.77 -25.18 3.69
N VAL A 409 63.31 -26.23 3.03
CA VAL A 409 64.08 -27.47 2.90
C VAL A 409 65.40 -27.26 2.13
N ILE A 410 65.32 -26.48 1.03
CA ILE A 410 66.53 -26.13 0.23
C ILE A 410 67.50 -25.26 1.03
N ALA A 411 67.02 -24.40 1.93
CA ALA A 411 67.86 -23.55 2.77
C ALA A 411 68.52 -24.27 3.95
N ILE A 412 68.00 -25.45 4.31
CA ILE A 412 68.52 -26.29 5.41
C ILE A 412 69.51 -27.36 4.89
N LEU A 413 69.42 -27.72 3.61
CA LEU A 413 70.36 -28.61 2.91
C LEU A 413 71.57 -27.81 2.39
#